data_30ab7fba7e1ddb77be75deaaee7760d9
#
_entry.id   30ab7fba7e1ddb77be75deaaee7760d9
#
_cell.length_a   1.000
_cell.length_b   1.000
_cell.length_c   1.000
_cell.angle_alpha   90.00
_cell.angle_beta   90.00
_cell.angle_gamma   90.00
#
_symmetry.space_group_name_H-M   'P 1'
#
loop_
_entity.id
_entity.type
_entity.pdbx_description
1 polymer ?
#
loop_
_entity_poly.entity_id
_entity_poly.type
_entity_poly.pdbx_seq_one_letter_code
_entity_poly.pdbx_strand_id
1 'polypeptide(L)'
;MTHAAYVIVRAMGVLTRDALLAEIAAGGLVIDPFDPTAVGPASIDLTLGDEIRVLAPGADPIPIRDDSDYRLYTRVERLERPFVLGRGETIHGITRERITLSPSLCGLLEGRSRFARLGLMIHVTSAFVQPGVSNRQVLEMGNVSGHPLEIHAGVRICQLVVLRAEGSAVYRGRFARQEAL
;
A
#
# COMPACT_ATOMS: atom_id res chain seq x y z
N MET A 1 -37.12 15.31 32.19
CA MET A 1 -36.75 15.20 30.75
C MET A 1 -35.42 14.44 30.70
N THR A 2 -35.49 13.16 30.39
CA THR A 2 -34.33 12.28 30.32
C THR A 2 -33.64 12.48 28.96
N HIS A 3 -32.42 13.00 28.98
CA HIS A 3 -31.56 13.03 27.78
C HIS A 3 -31.17 11.60 27.43
N ALA A 4 -31.74 11.07 26.37
CA ALA A 4 -31.26 9.83 25.78
C ALA A 4 -29.89 10.11 25.17
N ALA A 5 -28.84 9.55 25.78
CA ALA A 5 -27.52 9.52 25.19
C ALA A 5 -27.57 8.58 23.97
N TYR A 6 -27.56 9.14 22.76
CA TYR A 6 -27.37 8.37 21.55
C TYR A 6 -25.95 7.83 21.56
N VAL A 7 -25.81 6.54 21.85
CA VAL A 7 -24.58 5.80 21.59
C VAL A 7 -24.44 5.72 20.07
N ILE A 8 -23.56 6.51 19.49
CA ILE A 8 -23.19 6.38 18.10
C ILE A 8 -22.37 5.09 18.00
N VAL A 9 -23.05 4.00 17.68
CA VAL A 9 -22.39 2.76 17.28
C VAL A 9 -21.71 3.06 15.94
N ARG A 10 -20.40 3.32 15.95
CA ARG A 10 -19.62 3.39 14.71
C ARG A 10 -19.66 2.00 14.09
N ALA A 11 -20.36 1.85 12.97
CA ALA A 11 -20.40 0.61 12.24
C ALA A 11 -18.96 0.23 11.83
N MET A 12 -18.53 -0.98 12.17
CA MET A 12 -17.30 -1.57 11.68
C MET A 12 -17.50 -1.96 10.22
N GLY A 13 -16.50 -1.75 9.39
CA GLY A 13 -16.57 -2.16 7.98
C GLY A 13 -15.69 -1.35 7.06
N VAL A 14 -15.80 -1.69 5.77
CA VAL A 14 -15.12 -0.99 4.67
C VAL A 14 -15.75 0.38 4.49
N LEU A 15 -14.91 1.40 4.35
CA LEU A 15 -15.35 2.76 4.05
C LEU A 15 -15.69 2.88 2.56
N THR A 16 -16.94 3.26 2.28
CA THR A 16 -17.38 3.64 0.93
C THR A 16 -16.93 5.07 0.62
N ARG A 17 -17.09 5.49 -0.64
CA ARG A 17 -16.65 6.80 -1.14
C ARG A 17 -16.99 7.97 -0.22
N ASP A 18 -18.24 8.07 0.21
CA ASP A 18 -18.70 9.19 1.04
C ASP A 18 -18.02 9.17 2.42
N ALA A 19 -17.87 7.99 3.01
CA ALA A 19 -17.16 7.83 4.28
C ALA A 19 -15.66 8.10 4.15
N LEU A 20 -15.02 7.71 3.03
CA LEU A 20 -13.62 8.04 2.72
C LEU A 20 -13.42 9.55 2.63
N LEU A 21 -14.26 10.24 1.87
CA LEU A 21 -14.19 11.71 1.72
C LEU A 21 -14.45 12.42 3.06
N ALA A 22 -15.38 11.91 3.88
CA ALA A 22 -15.64 12.46 5.22
C ALA A 22 -14.43 12.28 6.16
N GLU A 23 -13.76 11.13 6.14
CA GLU A 23 -12.54 10.90 6.93
C GLU A 23 -11.37 11.77 6.45
N ILE A 24 -11.24 11.98 5.14
CA ILE A 24 -10.23 12.90 4.58
C ILE A 24 -10.52 14.34 5.04
N ALA A 25 -11.76 14.79 4.94
CA ALA A 25 -12.16 16.12 5.38
C ALA A 25 -11.96 16.34 6.89
N ALA A 26 -12.16 15.30 7.70
CA ALA A 26 -11.94 15.32 9.15
C ALA A 26 -10.47 15.13 9.57
N GLY A 27 -9.55 14.84 8.63
CA GLY A 27 -8.14 14.57 8.92
C GLY A 27 -7.88 13.21 9.56
N GLY A 28 -8.85 12.31 9.60
CA GLY A 28 -8.69 10.93 10.06
C GLY A 28 -7.97 10.04 9.05
N LEU A 29 -8.06 10.41 7.78
CA LEU A 29 -7.32 9.81 6.67
C LEU A 29 -6.64 10.94 5.88
N VAL A 30 -5.30 10.86 5.72
CA VAL A 30 -4.57 11.81 4.87
C VAL A 30 -3.87 11.04 3.76
N ILE A 31 -4.03 11.51 2.53
CA ILE A 31 -3.33 11.03 1.34
C ILE A 31 -2.58 12.24 0.76
N ASP A 32 -1.27 12.16 0.61
CA ASP A 32 -0.46 13.27 0.11
C ASP A 32 0.57 12.80 -0.95
N PRO A 33 0.49 13.30 -2.19
CA PRO A 33 -0.51 14.25 -2.73
C PRO A 33 -1.89 13.60 -2.88
N PHE A 34 -2.96 14.36 -2.64
CA PHE A 34 -4.34 13.89 -2.80
C PHE A 34 -4.89 14.22 -4.19
N ASP A 35 -5.41 13.20 -4.86
CA ASP A 35 -6.17 13.33 -6.11
C ASP A 35 -7.61 12.81 -5.90
N PRO A 36 -8.64 13.68 -5.91
CA PRO A 36 -10.03 13.26 -5.70
C PRO A 36 -10.54 12.28 -6.77
N THR A 37 -9.91 12.25 -7.96
CA THR A 37 -10.26 11.29 -9.02
C THR A 37 -9.77 9.89 -8.75
N ALA A 38 -8.87 9.71 -7.76
CA ALA A 38 -8.40 8.42 -7.31
C ALA A 38 -9.39 7.71 -6.37
N VAL A 39 -10.36 8.43 -5.79
CA VAL A 39 -11.35 7.86 -4.87
C VAL A 39 -12.41 7.09 -5.63
N GLY A 40 -12.37 5.77 -5.49
CA GLY A 40 -13.35 4.83 -6.05
C GLY A 40 -14.57 4.61 -5.14
N PRO A 41 -15.43 3.62 -5.45
CA PRO A 41 -16.62 3.33 -4.63
C PRO A 41 -16.31 2.92 -3.19
N ALA A 42 -15.21 2.19 -2.95
CA ALA A 42 -14.78 1.72 -1.62
C ALA A 42 -13.27 1.54 -1.50
N SER A 43 -12.50 2.27 -2.30
CA SER A 43 -11.03 2.24 -2.27
C SER A 43 -10.45 3.54 -2.82
N ILE A 44 -9.18 3.77 -2.60
CA ILE A 44 -8.42 4.88 -3.16
C ILE A 44 -7.28 4.30 -3.99
N ASP A 45 -7.22 4.65 -5.27
CA ASP A 45 -6.10 4.25 -6.14
C ASP A 45 -4.81 4.96 -5.70
N LEU A 46 -3.71 4.22 -5.67
CA LEU A 46 -2.39 4.72 -5.35
C LEU A 46 -1.43 4.54 -6.53
N THR A 47 -0.52 5.49 -6.66
CA THR A 47 0.38 5.63 -7.80
C THR A 47 1.76 5.06 -7.47
N LEU A 48 2.34 4.29 -8.39
CA LEU A 48 3.73 3.88 -8.30
C LEU A 48 4.66 5.08 -8.43
N GLY A 49 5.57 5.25 -7.48
CA GLY A 49 6.63 6.24 -7.53
C GLY A 49 7.66 5.93 -8.62
N ASP A 50 8.75 6.67 -8.60
CA ASP A 50 9.83 6.58 -9.59
C ASP A 50 11.02 5.74 -9.11
N GLU A 51 10.89 5.05 -7.99
CA GLU A 51 11.91 4.15 -7.45
C GLU A 51 11.39 2.74 -7.29
N ILE A 52 12.24 1.77 -7.62
CA ILE A 52 12.05 0.35 -7.36
C ILE A 52 13.29 -0.21 -6.66
N ARG A 53 13.10 -1.33 -6.00
CA ARG A 53 14.17 -2.13 -5.44
C ARG A 53 14.13 -3.52 -6.06
N VAL A 54 15.23 -3.93 -6.66
CA VAL A 54 15.36 -5.21 -7.34
C VAL A 54 16.28 -6.14 -6.55
N LEU A 55 16.01 -7.44 -6.61
CA LEU A 55 16.90 -8.46 -6.06
C LEU A 55 18.21 -8.45 -6.85
N ALA A 56 19.32 -8.44 -6.14
CA ALA A 56 20.62 -8.64 -6.77
C ALA A 56 20.77 -10.11 -7.25
N PRO A 57 21.39 -10.35 -8.40
CA PRO A 57 21.71 -11.72 -8.82
C PRO A 57 22.56 -12.41 -7.76
N GLY A 58 22.23 -13.67 -7.46
CA GLY A 58 22.97 -14.48 -6.49
C GLY A 58 22.55 -15.94 -6.60
N ALA A 59 23.46 -16.83 -6.22
CA ALA A 59 23.21 -18.28 -6.19
C ALA A 59 23.04 -18.81 -4.76
N ASP A 60 23.51 -18.07 -3.76
CA ASP A 60 23.43 -18.51 -2.37
C ASP A 60 22.01 -18.30 -1.79
N PRO A 61 21.54 -19.22 -0.96
CA PRO A 61 20.26 -19.07 -0.27
C PRO A 61 20.24 -17.82 0.63
N ILE A 62 19.16 -17.05 0.55
CA ILE A 62 18.92 -15.93 1.47
C ILE A 62 18.37 -16.49 2.79
N PRO A 63 19.04 -16.29 3.93
CA PRO A 63 18.53 -16.76 5.21
C PRO A 63 17.29 -15.92 5.62
N ILE A 64 16.21 -16.60 5.98
CA ILE A 64 14.99 -15.97 6.50
C ILE A 64 15.00 -16.13 8.01
N ARG A 65 15.31 -15.06 8.73
CA ARG A 65 15.42 -14.97 10.20
C ARG A 65 14.85 -13.64 10.66
N ASP A 66 14.64 -13.49 11.96
CA ASP A 66 14.11 -12.25 12.57
C ASP A 66 15.01 -11.02 12.32
N ASP A 67 16.32 -11.23 12.18
CA ASP A 67 17.33 -10.21 11.90
C ASP A 67 17.67 -10.06 10.41
N SER A 68 17.00 -10.79 9.51
CA SER A 68 17.25 -10.70 8.06
C SER A 68 17.00 -9.29 7.55
N ASP A 69 17.97 -8.79 6.77
CA ASP A 69 17.90 -7.49 6.15
C ASP A 69 17.88 -7.62 4.62
N TYR A 70 16.71 -7.40 4.03
CA TYR A 70 16.52 -7.47 2.58
C TYR A 70 17.44 -6.50 1.80
N ARG A 71 17.89 -5.41 2.42
CA ARG A 71 18.77 -4.41 1.79
C ARG A 71 20.14 -4.99 1.40
N LEU A 72 20.58 -6.04 2.07
CA LEU A 72 21.84 -6.75 1.74
C LEU A 72 21.77 -7.53 0.41
N TYR A 73 20.54 -7.84 -0.04
CA TYR A 73 20.29 -8.68 -1.22
C TYR A 73 19.59 -7.93 -2.35
N THR A 74 19.43 -6.62 -2.19
CA THR A 74 18.66 -5.80 -3.13
C THR A 74 19.38 -4.49 -3.42
N ARG A 75 19.07 -3.87 -4.57
CA ARG A 75 19.53 -2.53 -4.92
C ARG A 75 18.36 -1.65 -5.35
N VAL A 76 18.47 -0.36 -5.10
CA VAL A 76 17.49 0.64 -5.56
C VAL A 76 17.84 1.08 -6.97
N GLU A 77 16.83 1.18 -7.82
CA GLU A 77 16.92 1.71 -9.18
C GLU A 77 15.83 2.77 -9.40
N ARG A 78 16.14 3.79 -10.23
CA ARG A 78 15.15 4.78 -10.65
C ARG A 78 14.47 4.34 -11.95
N LEU A 79 13.16 4.55 -12.02
CA LEU A 79 12.32 4.26 -13.19
C LEU A 79 12.38 5.45 -14.18
N GLU A 80 13.58 5.80 -14.69
CA GLU A 80 13.74 6.81 -15.76
C GLU A 80 13.16 6.30 -17.09
N ARG A 81 13.03 5.00 -17.21
CA ARG A 81 12.40 4.25 -18.31
C ARG A 81 11.64 3.07 -17.72
N PRO A 82 10.70 2.45 -18.49
CA PRO A 82 9.99 1.27 -18.02
C PRO A 82 10.96 0.16 -17.59
N PHE A 83 10.67 -0.47 -16.44
CA PHE A 83 11.40 -1.65 -15.98
C PHE A 83 10.72 -2.90 -16.51
N VAL A 84 11.50 -3.82 -17.08
CA VAL A 84 10.99 -5.11 -17.56
C VAL A 84 11.08 -6.13 -16.43
N LEU A 85 9.93 -6.45 -15.84
CA LEU A 85 9.79 -7.47 -14.81
C LEU A 85 9.66 -8.83 -15.49
N GLY A 86 10.68 -9.67 -15.38
CA GLY A 86 10.71 -11.01 -15.94
C GLY A 86 9.70 -11.96 -15.28
N ARG A 87 9.47 -13.11 -15.91
CA ARG A 87 8.57 -14.14 -15.38
C ARG A 87 9.12 -14.73 -14.08
N GLY A 88 8.29 -14.81 -13.03
CA GLY A 88 8.67 -15.31 -11.72
C GLY A 88 9.55 -14.37 -10.90
N GLU A 89 9.89 -13.20 -11.44
CA GLU A 89 10.63 -12.18 -10.71
C GLU A 89 9.73 -11.38 -9.77
N THR A 90 10.36 -10.84 -8.73
CA THR A 90 9.74 -9.92 -7.79
C THR A 90 10.59 -8.67 -7.62
N ILE A 91 9.92 -7.53 -7.44
CA ILE A 91 10.55 -6.24 -7.15
C ILE A 91 9.74 -5.54 -6.03
N HIS A 92 10.36 -4.60 -5.35
CA HIS A 92 9.63 -3.68 -4.50
C HIS A 92 9.47 -2.34 -5.22
N GLY A 93 8.26 -1.80 -5.22
CA GLY A 93 7.98 -0.42 -5.56
C GLY A 93 7.62 0.36 -4.32
N ILE A 94 7.47 1.68 -4.44
CA ILE A 94 6.97 2.53 -3.37
C ILE A 94 5.88 3.45 -3.92
N THR A 95 4.83 3.71 -3.14
CA THR A 95 3.78 4.62 -3.56
C THR A 95 4.31 6.06 -3.66
N ARG A 96 3.78 6.83 -4.60
CA ARG A 96 4.00 8.27 -4.67
C ARG A 96 3.36 8.96 -3.46
N GLU A 97 2.16 8.51 -3.09
CA GLU A 97 1.38 9.06 -2.00
C GLU A 97 1.92 8.58 -0.64
N ARG A 98 2.01 9.51 0.29
CA ARG A 98 2.08 9.24 1.72
C ARG A 98 0.66 8.99 2.23
N ILE A 99 0.48 7.96 3.06
CA ILE A 99 -0.77 7.64 3.71
C ILE A 99 -0.62 7.87 5.21
N THR A 100 -1.57 8.60 5.80
CA THR A 100 -1.69 8.70 7.26
C THR A 100 -3.07 8.22 7.68
N LEU A 101 -3.11 7.21 8.54
CA LEU A 101 -4.33 6.67 9.13
C LEU A 101 -4.43 7.09 10.60
N SER A 102 -5.62 7.52 11.01
CA SER A 102 -5.92 7.70 12.43
C SER A 102 -5.81 6.37 13.19
N PRO A 103 -5.64 6.40 14.52
CA PRO A 103 -5.56 5.17 15.33
C PRO A 103 -6.78 4.25 15.26
N SER A 104 -7.91 4.72 14.74
CA SER A 104 -9.15 3.96 14.55
C SER A 104 -9.40 3.50 13.12
N LEU A 105 -8.43 3.70 12.21
CA LEU A 105 -8.49 3.24 10.83
C LEU A 105 -7.33 2.32 10.52
N CYS A 106 -7.60 1.28 9.75
CA CYS A 106 -6.60 0.40 9.14
C CYS A 106 -6.91 0.22 7.66
N GLY A 107 -6.06 -0.47 6.92
CA GLY A 107 -6.29 -0.66 5.50
C GLY A 107 -5.76 -1.98 4.97
N LEU A 108 -6.16 -2.27 3.73
CA LEU A 108 -5.59 -3.34 2.91
C LEU A 108 -5.12 -2.73 1.60
N LEU A 109 -3.90 -3.08 1.20
CA LEU A 109 -3.38 -2.78 -0.12
C LEU A 109 -3.72 -3.93 -1.05
N GLU A 110 -4.39 -3.61 -2.14
CA GLU A 110 -4.87 -4.57 -3.12
C GLU A 110 -4.42 -4.22 -4.53
N GLY A 111 -4.18 -5.23 -5.34
CA GLY A 111 -3.93 -5.04 -6.76
C GLY A 111 -5.18 -4.53 -7.49
N ARG A 112 -4.97 -3.86 -8.62
CA ARG A 112 -6.08 -3.48 -9.50
C ARG A 112 -6.39 -4.62 -10.46
N SER A 113 -7.66 -4.96 -10.60
CA SER A 113 -8.15 -6.09 -11.43
C SER A 113 -7.59 -6.08 -12.86
N ARG A 114 -7.40 -4.88 -13.46
CA ARG A 114 -6.84 -4.76 -14.82
C ARG A 114 -5.43 -5.30 -14.93
N PHE A 115 -4.59 -5.13 -13.91
CA PHE A 115 -3.21 -5.60 -13.88
C PHE A 115 -3.11 -7.03 -13.37
N ALA A 116 -3.93 -7.39 -12.39
CA ALA A 116 -4.03 -8.76 -11.92
C ALA A 116 -4.37 -9.75 -13.04
N ARG A 117 -5.26 -9.34 -13.98
CA ARG A 117 -5.59 -10.15 -15.16
C ARG A 117 -4.46 -10.28 -16.18
N LEU A 118 -3.44 -9.42 -16.11
CA LEU A 118 -2.20 -9.53 -16.89
C LEU A 118 -1.12 -10.34 -16.14
N GLY A 119 -1.42 -10.81 -14.92
CA GLY A 119 -0.49 -11.58 -14.08
C GLY A 119 0.45 -10.73 -13.24
N LEU A 120 0.19 -9.44 -13.06
CA LEU A 120 0.90 -8.62 -12.09
C LEU A 120 0.26 -8.77 -10.71
N MET A 121 0.99 -9.33 -9.75
CA MET A 121 0.64 -9.34 -8.34
C MET A 121 1.17 -8.08 -7.68
N ILE A 122 0.32 -7.43 -6.88
CA ILE A 122 0.72 -6.31 -6.02
C ILE A 122 0.47 -6.73 -4.58
N HIS A 123 1.44 -6.53 -3.72
CA HIS A 123 1.41 -6.97 -2.33
C HIS A 123 1.16 -8.47 -2.17
N VAL A 124 2.21 -9.23 -2.40
CA VAL A 124 2.13 -10.69 -2.42
C VAL A 124 1.75 -11.27 -1.07
N THR A 125 2.21 -10.69 0.04
CA THR A 125 2.05 -11.31 1.37
C THR A 125 1.70 -10.38 2.51
N SER A 126 1.95 -9.07 2.44
CA SER A 126 1.87 -8.16 3.59
C SER A 126 0.95 -6.96 3.35
N ALA A 127 -0.28 -7.24 2.88
CA ALA A 127 -1.23 -6.23 2.44
C ALA A 127 -1.80 -5.33 3.56
N PHE A 128 -1.60 -5.68 4.85
CA PHE A 128 -2.26 -4.99 5.95
C PHE A 128 -1.55 -3.69 6.34
N VAL A 129 -2.24 -2.58 6.18
CA VAL A 129 -1.81 -1.25 6.62
C VAL A 129 -2.31 -1.01 8.04
N GLN A 130 -1.38 -0.94 8.98
CA GLN A 130 -1.65 -0.85 10.41
C GLN A 130 -2.29 0.49 10.81
N PRO A 131 -3.08 0.52 11.92
CA PRO A 131 -3.61 1.77 12.45
C PRO A 131 -2.51 2.74 12.89
N GLY A 132 -2.75 4.03 12.70
CA GLY A 132 -1.85 5.09 13.15
C GLY A 132 -0.54 5.20 12.37
N VAL A 133 -0.40 4.54 11.21
CA VAL A 133 0.77 4.73 10.33
C VAL A 133 0.76 6.10 9.67
N SER A 134 1.95 6.60 9.35
CA SER A 134 2.14 7.78 8.50
C SER A 134 3.40 7.56 7.66
N ASN A 135 3.23 6.99 6.47
CA ASN A 135 4.35 6.58 5.62
C ASN A 135 3.95 6.43 4.14
N ARG A 136 4.94 6.23 3.28
CA ARG A 136 4.74 5.73 1.93
C ARG A 136 4.72 4.20 1.95
N GLN A 137 3.86 3.59 1.13
CA GLN A 137 3.68 2.14 1.13
C GLN A 137 4.66 1.48 0.15
N VAL A 138 5.39 0.49 0.64
CA VAL A 138 6.21 -0.37 -0.22
C VAL A 138 5.33 -1.47 -0.77
N LEU A 139 5.42 -1.68 -2.08
CA LEU A 139 4.62 -2.64 -2.84
C LEU A 139 5.52 -3.80 -3.26
N GLU A 140 5.24 -4.99 -2.78
CA GLU A 140 5.90 -6.22 -3.24
C GLU A 140 5.22 -6.68 -4.52
N MET A 141 5.85 -6.45 -5.66
CA MET A 141 5.27 -6.74 -6.97
C MET A 141 5.89 -7.99 -7.57
N GLY A 142 5.06 -8.91 -8.07
CA GLY A 142 5.50 -10.16 -8.69
C GLY A 142 4.84 -10.39 -10.04
N ASN A 143 5.57 -11.00 -10.96
CA ASN A 143 5.07 -11.41 -12.27
C ASN A 143 4.81 -12.92 -12.32
N VAL A 144 3.53 -13.31 -12.28
CA VAL A 144 3.10 -14.71 -12.42
C VAL A 144 2.57 -15.03 -13.81
N SER A 145 2.70 -14.09 -14.76
CA SER A 145 2.26 -14.30 -16.14
C SER A 145 3.27 -15.11 -16.96
N GLY A 146 2.85 -15.51 -18.16
CA GLY A 146 3.73 -16.12 -19.17
C GLY A 146 4.58 -15.10 -19.95
N HIS A 147 4.43 -13.78 -19.72
CA HIS A 147 5.09 -12.72 -20.46
C HIS A 147 5.90 -11.81 -19.52
N PRO A 148 7.03 -11.22 -19.98
CA PRO A 148 7.62 -10.09 -19.28
C PRO A 148 6.62 -8.92 -19.21
N LEU A 149 6.61 -8.19 -18.10
CA LEU A 149 5.73 -7.05 -17.88
C LEU A 149 6.54 -5.75 -17.82
N GLU A 150 6.11 -4.72 -18.53
CA GLU A 150 6.72 -3.39 -18.42
C GLU A 150 6.07 -2.59 -17.28
N ILE A 151 6.86 -2.25 -16.28
CA ILE A 151 6.45 -1.47 -15.11
C ILE A 151 6.83 -0.02 -15.32
N HIS A 152 5.84 0.87 -15.27
CA HIS A 152 5.99 2.30 -15.49
C HIS A 152 5.75 3.09 -14.22
N ALA A 153 6.60 4.08 -13.93
CA ALA A 153 6.33 5.07 -12.89
C ALA A 153 5.07 5.90 -13.21
N GLY A 154 4.41 6.42 -12.19
CA GLY A 154 3.24 7.28 -12.33
C GLY A 154 1.92 6.56 -12.67
N VAL A 155 1.94 5.24 -12.79
CA VAL A 155 0.71 4.44 -13.00
C VAL A 155 0.00 4.26 -11.67
N ARG A 156 -1.33 4.45 -11.63
CA ARG A 156 -2.17 4.01 -10.50
C ARG A 156 -2.19 2.49 -10.47
N ILE A 157 -1.31 1.90 -9.65
CA ILE A 157 -0.96 0.49 -9.74
C ILE A 157 -1.68 -0.40 -8.73
N CYS A 158 -2.01 0.15 -7.58
CA CYS A 158 -2.74 -0.54 -6.51
C CYS A 158 -3.88 0.33 -5.98
N GLN A 159 -4.61 -0.19 -5.01
CA GLN A 159 -5.68 0.51 -4.32
C GLN A 159 -5.60 0.25 -2.82
N LEU A 160 -5.95 1.26 -2.02
CA LEU A 160 -6.11 1.17 -0.58
C LEU A 160 -7.59 1.00 -0.24
N VAL A 161 -7.95 -0.10 0.37
CA VAL A 161 -9.24 -0.32 1.02
C VAL A 161 -9.10 0.08 2.48
N VAL A 162 -9.92 1.00 2.96
CA VAL A 162 -9.86 1.50 4.34
C VAL A 162 -10.98 0.91 5.17
N LEU A 163 -10.66 0.48 6.39
CA LEU A 163 -11.60 -0.12 7.33
C LEU A 163 -11.56 0.62 8.67
N ARG A 164 -12.69 0.63 9.38
CA ARG A 164 -12.72 1.03 10.79
C ARG A 164 -12.23 -0.13 11.65
N ALA A 165 -11.24 0.17 12.50
CA ALA A 165 -10.79 -0.76 13.52
C ALA A 165 -11.75 -0.74 14.72
N GLU A 166 -11.96 -1.88 15.35
CA GLU A 166 -12.56 -1.94 16.67
C GLU A 166 -11.51 -1.51 17.72
N GLY A 167 -11.77 -0.39 18.38
CA GLY A 167 -10.82 0.23 19.30
C GLY A 167 -9.83 1.19 18.61
N SER A 168 -8.67 1.35 19.22
CA SER A 168 -7.65 2.32 18.79
C SER A 168 -6.26 1.78 19.05
N ALA A 169 -5.37 1.86 18.06
CA ALA A 169 -3.99 1.44 18.15
C ALA A 169 -3.08 2.32 17.28
N VAL A 170 -1.80 2.39 17.64
CA VAL A 170 -0.78 3.08 16.86
C VAL A 170 0.37 2.13 16.58
N TYR A 171 0.63 1.87 15.32
CA TYR A 171 1.76 1.05 14.90
C TYR A 171 3.09 1.76 15.22
N ARG A 172 3.99 1.05 15.92
CA ARG A 172 5.33 1.52 16.30
C ARG A 172 6.45 0.62 15.81
N GLY A 173 6.16 -0.24 14.84
CA GLY A 173 7.13 -1.17 14.26
C GLY A 173 8.14 -0.48 13.33
N ARG A 174 9.05 -1.29 12.78
CA ARG A 174 10.20 -0.87 11.96
C ARG A 174 9.82 0.05 10.80
N PHE A 175 8.65 -0.12 10.20
CA PHE A 175 8.22 0.59 8.99
C PHE A 175 7.21 1.73 9.26
N ALA A 176 7.01 2.11 10.55
CA ALA A 176 6.00 3.12 10.93
C ALA A 176 6.20 4.48 10.23
N ARG A 177 7.43 4.82 9.85
CA ARG A 177 7.82 6.09 9.21
C ARG A 177 8.65 5.86 7.95
N GLN A 178 8.31 4.85 7.17
CA GLN A 178 9.03 4.55 5.92
C GLN A 178 8.74 5.61 4.86
N GLU A 179 9.79 6.20 4.28
CA GLU A 179 9.70 7.25 3.25
C GLU A 179 10.36 6.85 1.94
N ALA A 180 11.23 5.86 1.97
CA ALA A 180 12.00 5.36 0.84
C ALA A 180 12.10 3.84 0.85
N LEU A 181 12.53 3.28 -0.26
CA LEU A 181 12.84 1.86 -0.43
C LEU A 181 14.11 1.44 0.32
#